data_33daa6a9f298b17dc0d9b83cd06d05ae
#
_entry.id   33daa6a9f298b17dc0d9b83cd06d05ae
#
_cell.length_a   1.000
_cell.length_b   1.000
_cell.length_c   1.000
_cell.angle_alpha   90.00
_cell.angle_beta   90.00
_cell.angle_gamma   90.00
#
_symmetry.space_group_name_H-M   'P 1'
#
loop_
_entity.id
_entity.type
_entity.pdbx_description
1 polymer ?
#
loop_
_entity_poly.entity_id
_entity_poly.type
_entity_poly.pdbx_seq_one_letter_code
_entity_poly.pdbx_strand_id
1 'polypeptide(L)'
;MSWVVPHCCASALATFGICPMVPAWTHQSRSSTHSNTQDFHNIKQSSNHSLEDLLQIELSRMIYTKPQILKPPRCDVLMMTPWFAPIVWEGTYNSEILNEQFRQRNVTVGLTVFAIKKYVVFLKTFLETAETYFMVGHRVNYYIFTDRPEEVPKVALKEGRNVVVLQVQNYPRWQEISMRRMEMLSYFSQQRFINEVSYLVCVDVDMRFNDQVGVEILSDLFGTLHPGFYTAERRSFTYEHRPASQAYVPSDEGDFYYAGGFFGGTVTEVYKLTKKCHEAIMVDKANGIEAIWQEESHLNKYFLYHKPTKILSPEYLWDDNLGTPEILKKRRFLAVPKNHAAIRNK
;
A
#
# COMPACT_ATOMS: atom_id res chain seq x y z
N MET A 1 35.50 34.30 20.59
CA MET A 1 36.07 34.30 19.24
C MET A 1 34.92 34.25 18.26
N SER A 2 34.67 35.39 17.68
CA SER A 2 33.57 35.69 16.75
C SER A 2 33.94 35.19 15.36
N TRP A 3 33.00 34.54 14.67
CA TRP A 3 33.09 34.37 13.21
C TRP A 3 31.90 35.03 12.55
N VAL A 4 32.28 35.98 11.71
CA VAL A 4 31.43 36.89 10.92
C VAL A 4 30.97 36.20 9.66
N VAL A 5 29.70 36.35 9.31
CA VAL A 5 29.09 35.97 8.04
C VAL A 5 29.33 37.12 7.03
N PRO A 6 29.78 36.89 5.80
CA PRO A 6 29.70 37.91 4.76
C PRO A 6 28.43 37.76 3.92
N HIS A 7 27.68 38.85 3.88
CA HIS A 7 26.71 39.14 2.83
C HIS A 7 27.45 39.31 1.48
N CYS A 8 26.91 38.74 0.42
CA CYS A 8 27.21 39.16 -0.93
C CYS A 8 25.89 39.28 -1.73
N CYS A 9 25.41 40.52 -1.82
CA CYS A 9 24.50 40.94 -2.91
C CYS A 9 25.36 41.25 -4.13
N ALA A 10 25.02 40.70 -5.28
CA ALA A 10 25.41 41.25 -6.59
C ALA A 10 24.29 40.98 -7.59
N SER A 11 23.65 42.07 -7.99
CA SER A 11 22.77 42.24 -9.12
C SER A 11 23.53 42.07 -10.45
N ALA A 12 22.96 41.34 -11.38
CA ALA A 12 23.32 41.43 -12.80
C ALA A 12 22.06 41.28 -13.66
N LEU A 13 21.70 42.41 -14.28
CA LEU A 13 20.82 42.52 -15.44
C LEU A 13 21.60 42.03 -16.70
N ALA A 14 21.01 41.17 -17.49
CA ALA A 14 21.30 41.09 -18.93
C ALA A 14 20.30 40.18 -19.66
N THR A 15 19.51 40.79 -20.47
CA THR A 15 19.32 40.74 -21.93
C THR A 15 18.50 39.57 -22.49
N PHE A 16 17.42 40.00 -23.10
CA PHE A 16 16.52 39.24 -23.97
C PHE A 16 17.28 38.61 -25.14
N GLY A 17 17.15 37.27 -25.29
CA GLY A 17 17.52 36.53 -26.49
C GLY A 17 16.29 35.86 -27.10
N ILE A 18 15.98 36.26 -28.33
CA ILE A 18 14.86 35.79 -29.15
C ILE A 18 15.17 34.36 -29.61
N CYS A 19 14.26 33.41 -29.35
CA CYS A 19 14.34 32.05 -29.85
C CYS A 19 13.60 31.94 -31.21
N PRO A 20 14.14 31.28 -32.22
CA PRO A 20 13.52 31.18 -33.53
C PRO A 20 12.47 30.05 -33.61
N MET A 21 11.50 30.29 -34.49
CA MET A 21 10.34 29.49 -34.85
C MET A 21 10.67 28.04 -35.21
N VAL A 22 9.78 27.15 -34.76
CA VAL A 22 9.68 25.75 -35.23
C VAL A 22 8.73 25.70 -36.43
N PRO A 23 9.06 24.99 -37.52
CA PRO A 23 8.19 24.90 -38.69
C PRO A 23 7.03 23.94 -38.51
N ALA A 24 5.89 24.33 -39.04
CA ALA A 24 4.64 23.58 -39.12
C ALA A 24 4.81 22.31 -39.99
N TRP A 25 4.28 21.18 -39.48
CA TRP A 25 4.12 19.97 -40.28
C TRP A 25 2.76 19.96 -40.97
N THR A 26 2.78 19.93 -42.28
CA THR A 26 1.65 19.84 -43.18
C THR A 26 1.04 18.41 -43.16
N HIS A 27 -0.29 18.34 -43.10
CA HIS A 27 -1.08 17.16 -43.35
C HIS A 27 -0.80 16.53 -44.72
N GLN A 28 -0.53 15.25 -44.77
CA GLN A 28 -0.79 14.41 -45.94
C GLN A 28 -1.74 13.27 -45.55
N SER A 29 -2.95 13.36 -46.06
CA SER A 29 -3.97 12.33 -46.11
C SER A 29 -3.53 11.19 -47.03
N ARG A 30 -3.59 9.95 -46.54
CA ARG A 30 -3.76 8.75 -47.38
C ARG A 30 -4.83 7.84 -46.79
N SER A 31 -5.86 7.68 -47.58
CA SER A 31 -7.00 6.76 -47.45
C SER A 31 -6.61 5.31 -47.75
N SER A 32 -7.17 4.37 -47.01
CA SER A 32 -7.73 3.07 -47.43
C SER A 32 -7.60 2.11 -46.25
N THR A 33 -8.58 1.49 -45.82
CA THR A 33 -9.68 0.60 -46.08
C THR A 33 -9.88 -0.36 -44.90
N HIS A 34 -11.12 -0.41 -44.42
CA HIS A 34 -11.84 -1.50 -43.77
C HIS A 34 -11.13 -2.54 -42.88
N SER A 35 -11.44 -2.57 -41.56
CA SER A 35 -12.35 -3.56 -40.98
C SER A 35 -12.32 -3.55 -39.44
N ASN A 36 -13.50 -3.84 -38.87
CA ASN A 36 -13.80 -4.17 -37.46
C ASN A 36 -13.90 -3.01 -36.45
N THR A 37 -14.96 -2.24 -36.64
CA THR A 37 -15.73 -1.53 -35.60
C THR A 37 -16.75 -2.48 -34.98
N GLN A 38 -16.35 -3.33 -34.06
CA GLN A 38 -17.33 -4.10 -33.26
C GLN A 38 -16.69 -4.64 -31.95
N ASP A 39 -16.05 -3.79 -31.11
CA ASP A 39 -15.70 -4.19 -29.75
C ASP A 39 -15.54 -3.03 -28.74
N PHE A 40 -16.01 -1.82 -29.09
CA PHE A 40 -15.93 -0.67 -28.17
C PHE A 40 -17.25 -0.24 -27.53
N HIS A 41 -18.29 -1.08 -27.56
CA HIS A 41 -19.61 -0.70 -27.02
C HIS A 41 -20.04 -1.37 -25.73
N ASN A 42 -19.20 -2.19 -25.06
CA ASN A 42 -19.56 -2.89 -23.82
C ASN A 42 -18.77 -2.48 -22.57
N ILE A 43 -18.12 -1.30 -22.56
CA ILE A 43 -17.50 -0.75 -21.34
C ILE A 43 -18.19 0.57 -20.94
N LYS A 44 -19.50 0.60 -21.06
CA LYS A 44 -20.31 1.71 -20.52
C LYS A 44 -21.45 1.16 -19.68
N GLN A 45 -21.11 0.53 -18.56
CA GLN A 45 -22.07 0.35 -17.46
C GLN A 45 -21.29 0.01 -16.19
N SER A 46 -20.81 1.03 -15.46
CA SER A 46 -20.77 1.13 -13.99
C SER A 46 -19.91 2.34 -13.57
N SER A 47 -20.47 3.50 -13.61
CA SER A 47 -20.21 4.65 -12.74
C SER A 47 -20.94 5.87 -13.26
N ASN A 48 -22.28 5.80 -13.24
CA ASN A 48 -23.08 7.01 -13.16
C ASN A 48 -22.98 7.55 -11.72
N HIS A 49 -21.77 7.90 -11.28
CA HIS A 49 -21.64 8.96 -10.30
C HIS A 49 -21.88 10.24 -11.09
N SER A 50 -23.05 10.86 -10.88
CA SER A 50 -23.32 12.17 -11.44
C SER A 50 -22.26 13.13 -10.88
N LEU A 51 -21.96 14.21 -11.61
CA LEU A 51 -21.10 15.28 -11.06
C LEU A 51 -21.66 15.81 -9.72
N GLU A 52 -22.92 15.59 -9.43
CA GLU A 52 -23.60 15.91 -8.16
C GLU A 52 -23.16 14.97 -7.01
N ASP A 53 -22.77 13.72 -7.28
CA ASP A 53 -22.19 12.81 -6.28
C ASP A 53 -20.74 13.19 -5.92
N LEU A 54 -20.10 14.05 -6.70
CA LEU A 54 -18.82 14.69 -6.38
C LEU A 54 -18.99 15.96 -5.54
N LEU A 55 -20.23 16.36 -5.24
CA LEU A 55 -20.53 17.53 -4.44
C LEU A 55 -20.11 17.30 -3.00
N GLN A 56 -19.08 18.01 -2.68
CA GLN A 56 -18.59 18.50 -1.41
C GLN A 56 -19.09 17.73 -0.18
N ILE A 57 -18.23 16.89 0.34
CA ILE A 57 -18.38 16.38 1.71
C ILE A 57 -18.36 17.60 2.64
N GLU A 58 -19.52 18.01 3.12
CA GLU A 58 -19.64 19.04 4.13
C GLU A 58 -19.41 18.39 5.49
N LEU A 59 -18.30 18.73 6.13
CA LEU A 59 -18.01 18.25 7.47
C LEU A 59 -18.95 18.90 8.48
N SER A 60 -19.44 18.10 9.44
CA SER A 60 -20.13 18.62 10.62
C SER A 60 -19.21 19.58 11.39
N ARG A 61 -19.82 20.53 12.13
CA ARG A 61 -19.04 21.44 12.96
C ARG A 61 -18.16 20.67 13.94
N MET A 62 -16.85 20.87 13.84
CA MET A 62 -15.84 20.22 14.69
C MET A 62 -15.03 21.29 15.43
N ILE A 63 -14.60 20.98 16.65
CA ILE A 63 -13.72 21.84 17.45
C ILE A 63 -12.40 21.13 17.62
N TYR A 64 -11.35 21.67 17.03
CA TYR A 64 -9.98 21.16 17.13
C TYR A 64 -8.97 22.30 17.16
N THR A 65 -7.75 22.01 17.59
CA THR A 65 -6.67 23.02 17.64
C THR A 65 -6.29 23.47 16.24
N LYS A 66 -6.25 24.78 16.02
CA LYS A 66 -5.82 25.37 14.74
C LYS A 66 -4.41 24.93 14.38
N PRO A 67 -4.18 24.41 13.17
CA PRO A 67 -2.84 24.08 12.69
C PRO A 67 -1.92 25.30 12.68
N GLN A 68 -0.66 25.10 13.05
CA GLN A 68 0.37 26.14 13.03
C GLN A 68 1.25 25.96 11.78
N ILE A 69 1.18 26.90 10.85
CA ILE A 69 1.87 26.80 9.55
C ILE A 69 3.40 26.68 9.70
N LEU A 70 3.98 27.38 10.68
CA LEU A 70 5.43 27.42 10.89
C LEU A 70 5.94 26.37 11.89
N LYS A 71 5.05 25.56 12.46
CA LYS A 71 5.40 24.50 13.39
C LYS A 71 4.81 23.18 12.89
N PRO A 72 5.56 22.39 12.15
CA PRO A 72 5.10 21.06 11.76
C PRO A 72 4.86 20.22 13.03
N PRO A 73 3.86 19.32 13.01
CA PRO A 73 3.54 18.49 14.18
C PRO A 73 4.67 17.49 14.52
N ARG A 74 5.50 17.14 13.54
CA ARG A 74 6.69 16.31 13.68
C ARG A 74 7.84 16.95 12.91
N CYS A 75 8.89 17.40 13.61
CA CYS A 75 10.10 17.96 13.01
C CYS A 75 11.28 16.95 12.99
N ASP A 76 11.05 15.77 13.54
CA ASP A 76 12.01 14.68 13.74
C ASP A 76 11.93 13.61 12.62
N VAL A 77 10.93 13.68 11.75
CA VAL A 77 10.68 12.71 10.68
C VAL A 77 10.35 13.39 9.34
N LEU A 78 10.55 12.67 8.25
CA LEU A 78 10.06 13.06 6.94
C LEU A 78 8.54 12.82 6.87
N MET A 79 7.76 13.89 6.65
CA MET A 79 6.30 13.84 6.57
C MET A 79 5.74 13.82 5.15
N MET A 80 6.59 14.11 4.16
CA MET A 80 6.20 14.21 2.75
C MET A 80 7.31 13.72 1.86
N THR A 81 6.99 12.91 0.87
CA THR A 81 7.95 12.46 -0.15
C THR A 81 8.24 13.54 -1.19
N PRO A 82 9.32 13.39 -1.99
CA PRO A 82 9.58 14.30 -3.12
C PRO A 82 8.48 14.33 -4.20
N TRP A 83 7.61 13.30 -4.26
CA TRP A 83 6.46 13.24 -5.17
C TRP A 83 5.13 13.60 -4.47
N PHE A 84 5.19 14.32 -3.35
CA PHE A 84 4.07 14.84 -2.58
C PHE A 84 3.12 13.78 -1.98
N ALA A 85 3.58 12.56 -1.75
CA ALA A 85 2.85 11.57 -0.96
C ALA A 85 3.12 11.82 0.54
N PRO A 86 2.08 11.93 1.39
CA PRO A 86 2.29 12.04 2.83
C PRO A 86 2.85 10.74 3.40
N ILE A 87 3.76 10.87 4.37
CA ILE A 87 4.24 9.76 5.21
C ILE A 87 3.51 9.85 6.54
N VAL A 88 2.71 8.85 6.85
CA VAL A 88 1.82 8.85 8.02
C VAL A 88 2.58 8.44 9.27
N TRP A 89 2.70 9.36 10.20
CA TRP A 89 3.25 9.17 11.55
C TRP A 89 2.23 9.59 12.59
N GLU A 90 2.32 9.05 13.80
CA GLU A 90 1.53 9.56 14.92
C GLU A 90 1.75 11.06 15.10
N GLY A 91 0.64 11.81 15.25
CA GLY A 91 0.64 13.27 15.40
C GLY A 91 0.64 14.05 14.08
N THR A 92 0.70 13.41 12.90
CA THR A 92 0.69 14.12 11.60
C THR A 92 -0.69 14.31 10.99
N TYR A 93 -1.73 13.76 11.61
CA TYR A 93 -3.11 13.82 11.12
C TYR A 93 -4.10 14.01 12.28
N ASN A 94 -5.31 14.42 11.95
CA ASN A 94 -6.44 14.46 12.87
C ASN A 94 -7.42 13.33 12.55
N SER A 95 -7.48 12.32 13.42
CA SER A 95 -8.32 11.13 13.22
C SER A 95 -9.82 11.45 13.21
N GLU A 96 -10.28 12.46 13.95
CA GLU A 96 -11.69 12.83 14.00
C GLU A 96 -12.16 13.39 12.65
N ILE A 97 -11.36 14.29 12.05
CA ILE A 97 -11.64 14.85 10.73
C ILE A 97 -11.66 13.74 9.68
N LEU A 98 -10.66 12.86 9.67
CA LEU A 98 -10.57 11.78 8.70
C LEU A 98 -11.72 10.78 8.86
N ASN A 99 -12.04 10.38 10.09
CA ASN A 99 -13.17 9.50 10.37
C ASN A 99 -14.50 10.09 9.87
N GLU A 100 -14.73 11.38 10.09
CA GLU A 100 -15.95 12.04 9.59
C GLU A 100 -16.02 12.02 8.07
N GLN A 101 -14.93 12.39 7.38
CA GLN A 101 -14.84 12.35 5.92
C GLN A 101 -15.16 10.96 5.36
N PHE A 102 -14.61 9.90 5.96
CA PHE A 102 -14.81 8.54 5.50
C PHE A 102 -16.16 7.95 5.88
N ARG A 103 -16.77 8.38 7.01
CA ARG A 103 -18.15 8.03 7.35
C ARG A 103 -19.13 8.57 6.30
N GLN A 104 -18.98 9.82 5.89
CA GLN A 104 -19.83 10.42 4.87
C GLN A 104 -19.68 9.73 3.50
N ARG A 105 -18.47 9.28 3.15
CA ARG A 105 -18.24 8.48 1.94
C ARG A 105 -18.82 7.07 2.02
N ASN A 106 -19.24 6.63 3.20
CA ASN A 106 -19.85 5.32 3.44
C ASN A 106 -19.05 4.14 2.85
N VAL A 107 -17.73 4.19 2.94
CA VAL A 107 -16.83 3.18 2.37
C VAL A 107 -16.87 1.87 3.15
N THR A 108 -16.61 0.77 2.45
CA THR A 108 -16.31 -0.53 3.05
C THR A 108 -14.85 -0.87 2.78
N VAL A 109 -14.13 -1.34 3.81
CA VAL A 109 -12.73 -1.72 3.71
C VAL A 109 -12.61 -3.23 3.74
N GLY A 110 -11.91 -3.81 2.76
CA GLY A 110 -11.53 -5.22 2.77
C GLY A 110 -10.18 -5.39 3.44
N LEU A 111 -10.09 -6.25 4.45
CA LEU A 111 -8.83 -6.67 5.06
C LEU A 111 -8.52 -8.10 4.64
N THR A 112 -7.43 -8.31 3.92
CA THR A 112 -7.06 -9.63 3.38
C THR A 112 -5.91 -10.22 4.15
N VAL A 113 -6.01 -11.50 4.52
CA VAL A 113 -4.96 -12.28 5.16
C VAL A 113 -4.85 -13.68 4.56
N PHE A 114 -3.64 -14.23 4.58
CA PHE A 114 -3.34 -15.58 4.12
C PHE A 114 -2.97 -16.46 5.32
N ALA A 115 -3.87 -17.36 5.67
CA ALA A 115 -3.71 -18.30 6.78
C ALA A 115 -3.64 -19.72 6.25
N ILE A 116 -2.50 -20.07 5.63
CA ILE A 116 -2.25 -21.35 4.99
C ILE A 116 -1.49 -22.27 5.94
N LYS A 117 -1.85 -23.56 5.95
CA LYS A 117 -1.27 -24.59 6.83
C LYS A 117 -1.37 -24.17 8.30
N LYS A 118 -0.25 -24.19 9.00
CA LYS A 118 -0.17 -23.88 10.44
C LYS A 118 -0.42 -22.39 10.78
N TYR A 119 -0.43 -21.50 9.77
CA TYR A 119 -0.68 -20.07 10.03
C TYR A 119 -2.11 -19.78 10.49
N VAL A 120 -3.05 -20.71 10.36
CA VAL A 120 -4.42 -20.60 10.93
C VAL A 120 -4.41 -20.36 12.45
N VAL A 121 -3.36 -20.77 13.15
CA VAL A 121 -3.21 -20.58 14.60
C VAL A 121 -3.18 -19.09 15.00
N PHE A 122 -2.78 -18.20 14.10
CA PHE A 122 -2.72 -16.77 14.34
C PHE A 122 -4.06 -16.06 14.16
N LEU A 123 -5.01 -16.66 13.44
CA LEU A 123 -6.28 -16.02 13.05
C LEU A 123 -7.09 -15.51 14.23
N LYS A 124 -7.12 -16.24 15.34
CA LYS A 124 -7.91 -15.82 16.50
C LYS A 124 -7.40 -14.49 17.05
N THR A 125 -6.14 -14.41 17.40
CA THR A 125 -5.51 -13.18 17.93
C THR A 125 -5.61 -12.05 16.91
N PHE A 126 -5.37 -12.35 15.62
CA PHE A 126 -5.47 -11.38 14.54
C PHE A 126 -6.87 -10.75 14.49
N LEU A 127 -7.93 -11.55 14.41
CA LEU A 127 -9.31 -11.06 14.29
C LEU A 127 -9.78 -10.34 15.55
N GLU A 128 -9.51 -10.86 16.75
CA GLU A 128 -9.88 -10.22 18.02
C GLU A 128 -9.22 -8.85 18.19
N THR A 129 -7.94 -8.73 17.81
CA THR A 129 -7.23 -7.46 17.88
C THR A 129 -7.65 -6.51 16.74
N ALA A 130 -7.97 -7.03 15.56
CA ALA A 130 -8.52 -6.23 14.46
C ALA A 130 -9.89 -5.64 14.85
N GLU A 131 -10.77 -6.41 15.49
CA GLU A 131 -12.04 -5.91 16.01
C GLU A 131 -11.86 -4.78 17.04
N THR A 132 -10.76 -4.80 17.78
CA THR A 132 -10.48 -3.78 18.79
C THR A 132 -9.90 -2.50 18.17
N TYR A 133 -9.00 -2.61 17.17
CA TYR A 133 -8.14 -1.51 16.76
C TYR A 133 -8.22 -1.15 15.27
N PHE A 134 -8.71 -2.04 14.39
CA PHE A 134 -8.72 -1.78 12.96
C PHE A 134 -10.02 -1.15 12.50
N MET A 135 -9.95 0.00 11.83
CA MET A 135 -11.08 0.72 11.20
C MET A 135 -12.31 0.82 12.12
N VAL A 136 -12.10 1.19 13.39
CA VAL A 136 -13.18 1.27 14.38
C VAL A 136 -14.22 2.30 13.93
N GLY A 137 -15.50 1.88 13.90
CA GLY A 137 -16.60 2.72 13.44
C GLY A 137 -16.83 2.72 11.92
N HIS A 138 -16.11 1.86 11.19
CA HIS A 138 -16.27 1.68 9.74
C HIS A 138 -16.61 0.23 9.39
N ARG A 139 -17.21 0.04 8.21
CA ARG A 139 -17.56 -1.30 7.69
C ARG A 139 -16.30 -2.02 7.21
N VAL A 140 -16.17 -3.29 7.59
CA VAL A 140 -15.02 -4.12 7.25
C VAL A 140 -15.45 -5.50 6.80
N ASN A 141 -14.89 -5.97 5.69
CA ASN A 141 -14.93 -7.36 5.28
C ASN A 141 -13.56 -7.99 5.49
N TYR A 142 -13.47 -8.99 6.36
CA TYR A 142 -12.27 -9.80 6.57
C TYR A 142 -12.25 -10.93 5.56
N TYR A 143 -11.33 -10.91 4.59
CA TYR A 143 -11.14 -11.96 3.60
C TYR A 143 -9.99 -12.87 4.04
N ILE A 144 -10.34 -14.09 4.41
CA ILE A 144 -9.39 -15.07 4.94
C ILE A 144 -9.13 -16.13 3.87
N PHE A 145 -7.94 -16.07 3.26
CA PHE A 145 -7.47 -17.10 2.34
C PHE A 145 -6.86 -18.25 3.14
N THR A 146 -7.46 -19.43 3.05
CA THR A 146 -7.01 -20.59 3.83
C THR A 146 -7.25 -21.90 3.07
N ASP A 147 -6.38 -22.89 3.31
CA ASP A 147 -6.57 -24.28 2.91
C ASP A 147 -7.34 -25.11 3.96
N ARG A 148 -7.69 -24.46 5.12
CA ARG A 148 -8.36 -25.10 6.27
C ARG A 148 -9.54 -24.27 6.75
N PRO A 149 -10.60 -24.16 5.94
CA PRO A 149 -11.76 -23.32 6.27
C PRO A 149 -12.44 -23.71 7.58
N GLU A 150 -12.37 -24.99 7.96
CA GLU A 150 -12.92 -25.53 9.19
C GLU A 150 -12.17 -25.08 10.45
N GLU A 151 -10.91 -24.66 10.33
CA GLU A 151 -10.09 -24.18 11.45
C GLU A 151 -10.21 -22.65 11.66
N VAL A 152 -11.01 -21.95 10.83
CA VAL A 152 -11.21 -20.50 10.99
C VAL A 152 -12.01 -20.23 12.27
N PRO A 153 -11.47 -19.46 13.23
CA PRO A 153 -12.13 -19.22 14.50
C PRO A 153 -13.38 -18.35 14.35
N LYS A 154 -14.41 -18.65 15.09
CA LYS A 154 -15.57 -17.77 15.25
C LYS A 154 -15.23 -16.70 16.29
N VAL A 155 -15.24 -15.44 15.88
CA VAL A 155 -15.04 -14.28 16.75
C VAL A 155 -16.29 -13.42 16.77
N ALA A 156 -16.53 -12.69 17.86
CA ALA A 156 -17.61 -11.72 17.93
C ALA A 156 -17.27 -10.52 17.07
N LEU A 157 -18.08 -10.26 16.05
CA LEU A 157 -17.89 -9.13 15.14
C LEU A 157 -18.79 -7.96 15.56
N LYS A 158 -18.28 -6.75 15.37
CA LYS A 158 -19.07 -5.52 15.50
C LYS A 158 -20.03 -5.38 14.32
N GLU A 159 -21.04 -4.54 14.48
CA GLU A 159 -21.99 -4.21 13.42
C GLU A 159 -21.29 -3.71 12.15
N GLY A 160 -21.76 -4.13 10.98
CA GLY A 160 -21.20 -3.75 9.68
C GLY A 160 -19.89 -4.47 9.32
N ARG A 161 -19.54 -5.55 10.04
CA ARG A 161 -18.33 -6.34 9.79
C ARG A 161 -18.64 -7.79 9.46
N ASN A 162 -17.92 -8.36 8.52
CA ASN A 162 -18.14 -9.73 8.04
C ASN A 162 -16.81 -10.47 7.89
N VAL A 163 -16.83 -11.78 8.16
CA VAL A 163 -15.74 -12.70 7.82
C VAL A 163 -16.15 -13.48 6.58
N VAL A 164 -15.29 -13.46 5.58
CA VAL A 164 -15.46 -14.17 4.32
C VAL A 164 -14.28 -15.12 4.16
N VAL A 165 -14.55 -16.42 4.23
CA VAL A 165 -13.53 -17.45 4.06
C VAL A 165 -13.41 -17.79 2.57
N LEU A 166 -12.21 -17.67 2.05
CA LEU A 166 -11.84 -17.98 0.68
C LEU A 166 -10.95 -19.23 0.68
N GLN A 167 -11.54 -20.35 0.34
CA GLN A 167 -10.80 -21.61 0.28
C GLN A 167 -9.82 -21.58 -0.89
N VAL A 168 -8.55 -21.87 -0.61
CA VAL A 168 -7.45 -21.86 -1.58
C VAL A 168 -6.63 -23.13 -1.47
N GLN A 169 -5.87 -23.40 -2.52
CA GLN A 169 -4.99 -24.57 -2.55
C GLN A 169 -3.76 -24.36 -1.66
N ASN A 170 -3.33 -25.43 -1.03
CA ASN A 170 -2.06 -25.52 -0.33
C ASN A 170 -0.91 -25.81 -1.30
N TYR A 171 0.30 -25.29 -0.97
CA TYR A 171 1.53 -25.53 -1.72
C TYR A 171 2.64 -26.03 -0.79
N PRO A 172 3.54 -26.92 -1.26
CA PRO A 172 4.59 -27.49 -0.42
C PRO A 172 5.54 -26.45 0.16
N ARG A 173 5.99 -25.51 -0.66
CA ARG A 173 6.97 -24.48 -0.28
C ARG A 173 6.29 -23.21 0.19
N TRP A 174 6.79 -22.65 1.31
CA TRP A 174 6.34 -21.37 1.82
C TRP A 174 6.50 -20.24 0.79
N GLN A 175 7.64 -20.19 0.11
CA GLN A 175 7.93 -19.20 -0.93
C GLN A 175 6.89 -19.24 -2.07
N GLU A 176 6.38 -20.42 -2.39
CA GLU A 176 5.33 -20.53 -3.40
C GLU A 176 4.01 -19.96 -2.92
N ILE A 177 3.65 -20.17 -1.65
CA ILE A 177 2.46 -19.56 -1.03
C ILE A 177 2.57 -18.04 -1.08
N SER A 178 3.74 -17.50 -0.70
CA SER A 178 4.04 -16.08 -0.70
C SER A 178 3.87 -15.47 -2.11
N MET A 179 4.49 -16.04 -3.12
CA MET A 179 4.37 -15.58 -4.51
C MET A 179 2.94 -15.69 -5.07
N ARG A 180 2.20 -16.76 -4.68
CA ARG A 180 0.80 -16.96 -5.10
C ARG A 180 -0.17 -15.94 -4.49
N ARG A 181 0.21 -15.25 -3.43
CA ARG A 181 -0.58 -14.17 -2.85
C ARG A 181 -0.93 -13.11 -3.89
N MET A 182 0.02 -12.73 -4.75
CA MET A 182 -0.21 -11.75 -5.81
C MET A 182 -1.22 -12.24 -6.86
N GLU A 183 -1.15 -13.52 -7.24
CA GLU A 183 -2.13 -14.15 -8.14
C GLU A 183 -3.54 -14.12 -7.53
N MET A 184 -3.68 -14.60 -6.29
CA MET A 184 -4.98 -14.69 -5.62
C MET A 184 -5.60 -13.31 -5.39
N LEU A 185 -4.83 -12.34 -4.93
CA LEU A 185 -5.32 -10.98 -4.75
C LEU A 185 -5.77 -10.37 -6.08
N SER A 186 -5.03 -10.54 -7.18
CA SER A 186 -5.44 -9.99 -8.48
C SER A 186 -6.70 -10.68 -9.00
N TYR A 187 -6.79 -12.00 -8.87
CA TYR A 187 -7.97 -12.76 -9.29
C TYR A 187 -9.22 -12.33 -8.53
N PHE A 188 -9.18 -12.34 -7.19
CA PHE A 188 -10.34 -12.00 -6.38
C PHE A 188 -10.68 -10.50 -6.43
N SER A 189 -9.70 -9.61 -6.68
CA SER A 189 -9.97 -8.19 -6.91
C SER A 189 -10.89 -8.00 -8.12
N GLN A 190 -10.62 -8.70 -9.21
CA GLN A 190 -11.43 -8.63 -10.44
C GLN A 190 -12.77 -9.34 -10.30
N GLN A 191 -12.80 -10.52 -9.69
CA GLN A 191 -14.00 -11.34 -9.63
C GLN A 191 -15.00 -10.92 -8.54
N ARG A 192 -14.48 -10.31 -7.45
CA ARG A 192 -15.28 -10.12 -6.27
C ARG A 192 -15.10 -8.74 -5.62
N PHE A 193 -13.87 -8.39 -5.21
CA PHE A 193 -13.65 -7.27 -4.31
C PHE A 193 -14.06 -5.92 -4.91
N ILE A 194 -13.95 -5.75 -6.22
CA ILE A 194 -14.37 -4.52 -6.92
C ILE A 194 -15.84 -4.18 -6.70
N ASN A 195 -16.69 -5.18 -6.42
CA ASN A 195 -18.11 -5.03 -6.17
C ASN A 195 -18.49 -5.00 -4.68
N GLU A 196 -17.57 -5.37 -3.78
CA GLU A 196 -17.87 -5.54 -2.36
C GLU A 196 -17.26 -4.46 -1.46
N VAL A 197 -16.09 -3.91 -1.85
CA VAL A 197 -15.34 -2.96 -1.01
C VAL A 197 -14.73 -1.84 -1.84
N SER A 198 -14.48 -0.71 -1.20
CA SER A 198 -13.85 0.46 -1.84
C SER A 198 -12.33 0.39 -1.78
N TYR A 199 -11.80 -0.14 -0.68
CA TYR A 199 -10.37 -0.27 -0.41
C TYR A 199 -10.01 -1.69 -0.02
N LEU A 200 -8.79 -2.10 -0.36
CA LEU A 200 -8.17 -3.34 0.11
C LEU A 200 -6.92 -3.01 0.94
N VAL A 201 -6.83 -3.67 2.08
CA VAL A 201 -5.66 -3.66 2.97
C VAL A 201 -5.14 -5.09 3.04
N CYS A 202 -3.91 -5.30 2.61
CA CYS A 202 -3.28 -6.62 2.52
C CYS A 202 -2.22 -6.72 3.61
N VAL A 203 -2.39 -7.65 4.55
CA VAL A 203 -1.49 -7.79 5.70
C VAL A 203 -1.12 -9.25 5.97
N ASP A 204 -0.05 -9.44 6.73
CA ASP A 204 0.36 -10.75 7.22
C ASP A 204 -0.45 -11.16 8.44
N VAL A 205 -0.84 -12.44 8.51
CA VAL A 205 -1.70 -12.99 9.57
C VAL A 205 -0.95 -13.22 10.88
N ASP A 206 0.37 -13.39 10.85
CA ASP A 206 1.23 -13.60 12.01
C ASP A 206 1.62 -12.29 12.72
N MET A 207 0.69 -11.36 12.67
CA MET A 207 0.74 -10.03 13.27
C MET A 207 -0.49 -9.85 14.19
N ARG A 208 -0.44 -8.86 15.06
CA ARG A 208 -1.58 -8.42 15.88
C ARG A 208 -1.71 -6.89 15.86
N PHE A 209 -2.91 -6.40 15.89
CA PHE A 209 -3.15 -4.98 16.12
C PHE A 209 -2.94 -4.66 17.61
N ASN A 210 -2.18 -3.62 17.88
CA ASN A 210 -1.79 -3.20 19.23
C ASN A 210 -2.25 -1.79 19.57
N ASP A 211 -2.54 -0.98 18.56
CA ASP A 211 -3.11 0.36 18.68
C ASP A 211 -3.95 0.66 17.42
N GLN A 212 -4.68 1.77 17.43
CA GLN A 212 -5.61 2.14 16.36
C GLN A 212 -4.91 2.23 15.00
N VAL A 213 -5.49 1.53 14.03
CA VAL A 213 -5.20 1.63 12.60
C VAL A 213 -6.51 1.99 11.93
N GLY A 214 -6.69 3.26 11.62
CA GLY A 214 -7.93 3.82 11.08
C GLY A 214 -7.80 4.23 9.61
N VAL A 215 -8.71 5.08 9.19
CA VAL A 215 -8.82 5.56 7.80
C VAL A 215 -7.64 6.44 7.34
N GLU A 216 -6.76 6.84 8.24
CA GLU A 216 -5.55 7.60 7.91
C GLU A 216 -4.62 6.85 6.95
N ILE A 217 -4.71 5.52 6.89
CA ILE A 217 -3.91 4.71 5.97
C ILE A 217 -4.47 4.73 4.54
N LEU A 218 -5.75 5.05 4.34
CA LEU A 218 -6.43 4.90 3.06
C LEU A 218 -6.02 5.97 2.06
N SER A 219 -5.71 5.54 0.85
CA SER A 219 -5.42 6.35 -0.33
C SER A 219 -5.56 5.47 -1.58
N ASP A 220 -5.30 6.03 -2.76
CA ASP A 220 -5.35 5.24 -3.99
C ASP A 220 -4.38 4.05 -3.93
N LEU A 221 -3.14 4.29 -3.48
CA LEU A 221 -2.13 3.24 -3.31
C LEU A 221 -1.21 3.61 -2.15
N PHE A 222 -1.00 2.70 -1.21
CA PHE A 222 -0.04 2.90 -0.12
C PHE A 222 0.86 1.69 0.10
N GLY A 223 2.10 1.98 0.54
CA GLY A 223 3.07 1.01 1.03
C GLY A 223 3.55 1.38 2.42
N THR A 224 4.08 0.42 3.16
CA THR A 224 4.59 0.62 4.51
C THR A 224 6.11 0.50 4.51
N LEU A 225 6.80 1.44 5.17
CA LEU A 225 8.25 1.39 5.34
C LEU A 225 8.64 0.15 6.14
N HIS A 226 9.61 -0.60 5.60
CA HIS A 226 10.08 -1.81 6.27
C HIS A 226 10.83 -1.46 7.56
N PRO A 227 10.47 -2.07 8.72
CA PRO A 227 11.02 -1.71 10.02
C PRO A 227 12.54 -1.90 10.13
N GLY A 228 13.12 -2.81 9.39
CA GLY A 228 14.58 -3.03 9.36
C GLY A 228 15.36 -2.07 8.45
N PHE A 229 14.67 -1.26 7.61
CA PHE A 229 15.34 -0.46 6.58
C PHE A 229 14.96 1.03 6.57
N TYR A 230 14.03 1.49 7.41
CA TYR A 230 13.53 2.87 7.38
C TYR A 230 14.61 3.93 7.68
N THR A 231 15.70 3.56 8.36
CA THR A 231 16.86 4.42 8.62
C THR A 231 18.08 4.05 7.77
N ALA A 232 17.95 3.03 6.93
CA ALA A 232 19.08 2.51 6.18
C ALA A 232 19.38 3.34 4.93
N GLU A 233 20.65 3.37 4.54
CA GLU A 233 21.05 3.92 3.25
C GLU A 233 20.60 2.99 2.10
N ARG A 234 20.38 3.56 0.91
CA ARG A 234 19.97 2.84 -0.31
C ARG A 234 20.78 1.56 -0.57
N ARG A 235 22.10 1.60 -0.41
CA ARG A 235 23.00 0.45 -0.61
C ARG A 235 22.72 -0.74 0.31
N SER A 236 21.99 -0.52 1.40
CA SER A 236 21.61 -1.56 2.37
C SER A 236 20.26 -2.18 2.08
N PHE A 237 19.50 -1.62 1.11
CA PHE A 237 18.22 -2.19 0.72
C PHE A 237 18.43 -3.53 0.02
N THR A 238 17.67 -4.52 0.43
CA THR A 238 17.77 -5.88 -0.11
C THR A 238 16.92 -6.07 -1.38
N TYR A 239 17.01 -5.11 -2.30
CA TYR A 239 16.38 -5.22 -3.61
C TYR A 239 16.95 -6.41 -4.40
N GLU A 240 16.22 -6.85 -5.40
CA GLU A 240 16.75 -7.81 -6.36
C GLU A 240 17.71 -7.11 -7.32
N HIS A 241 18.99 -7.49 -7.29
CA HIS A 241 20.05 -6.88 -8.10
C HIS A 241 20.52 -7.75 -9.26
N ARG A 242 19.90 -8.92 -9.50
CA ARG A 242 20.18 -9.73 -10.67
C ARG A 242 19.43 -9.21 -11.89
N PRO A 243 20.11 -8.72 -12.96
CA PRO A 243 19.45 -8.11 -14.12
C PRO A 243 18.50 -9.05 -14.87
N ALA A 244 18.67 -10.35 -14.71
CA ALA A 244 17.81 -11.36 -15.34
C ALA A 244 16.42 -11.46 -14.70
N SER A 245 16.24 -11.00 -13.44
CA SER A 245 14.95 -11.00 -12.77
C SER A 245 14.08 -9.82 -13.19
N GLN A 246 12.77 -10.05 -13.27
CA GLN A 246 11.79 -8.99 -13.46
C GLN A 246 11.68 -8.03 -12.26
N ALA A 247 12.15 -8.46 -11.09
CA ALA A 247 12.22 -7.63 -9.88
C ALA A 247 13.50 -6.78 -9.81
N TYR A 248 14.38 -6.84 -10.81
CA TYR A 248 15.66 -6.13 -10.82
C TYR A 248 15.51 -4.64 -10.55
N VAL A 249 16.29 -4.14 -9.60
CA VAL A 249 16.46 -2.72 -9.29
C VAL A 249 17.96 -2.38 -9.39
N PRO A 250 18.36 -1.40 -10.21
CA PRO A 250 19.73 -0.90 -10.24
C PRO A 250 20.20 -0.41 -8.87
N SER A 251 21.49 -0.50 -8.60
CA SER A 251 22.05 -0.13 -7.29
C SER A 251 22.00 1.37 -6.96
N ASP A 252 21.82 2.21 -7.97
CA ASP A 252 21.69 3.66 -7.86
C ASP A 252 20.24 4.15 -7.80
N GLU A 253 19.26 3.23 -7.94
CA GLU A 253 17.82 3.51 -7.81
C GLU A 253 17.25 3.08 -6.47
N GLY A 254 16.06 3.59 -6.14
CA GLY A 254 15.30 3.28 -4.93
C GLY A 254 15.23 4.44 -3.96
N ASP A 255 14.02 4.68 -3.45
CA ASP A 255 13.73 5.75 -2.49
C ASP A 255 13.60 5.20 -1.08
N PHE A 256 12.81 4.13 -0.94
CA PHE A 256 12.49 3.45 0.31
C PHE A 256 12.40 1.95 0.07
N TYR A 257 12.65 1.17 1.12
CA TYR A 257 12.37 -0.26 1.10
C TYR A 257 11.02 -0.52 1.77
N TYR A 258 10.08 -1.07 1.03
CA TYR A 258 8.71 -1.33 1.48
C TYR A 258 8.56 -2.77 1.94
N ALA A 259 7.84 -2.97 3.03
CA ALA A 259 7.51 -4.29 3.53
C ALA A 259 6.33 -4.90 2.78
N GLY A 260 6.45 -6.17 2.41
CA GLY A 260 5.36 -6.95 1.82
C GLY A 260 4.24 -7.29 2.81
N GLY A 261 4.48 -7.13 4.10
CA GLY A 261 3.55 -7.49 5.17
C GLY A 261 2.43 -6.47 5.44
N PHE A 262 2.44 -5.28 4.81
CA PHE A 262 1.36 -4.31 4.94
C PHE A 262 1.35 -3.30 3.77
N PHE A 263 0.41 -3.46 2.86
CA PHE A 263 0.18 -2.54 1.73
C PHE A 263 -1.30 -2.51 1.36
N GLY A 264 -1.71 -1.57 0.54
CA GLY A 264 -3.10 -1.50 0.10
C GLY A 264 -3.41 -0.26 -0.73
N GLY A 265 -4.70 -0.03 -0.93
CA GLY A 265 -5.22 1.08 -1.73
C GLY A 265 -6.66 0.84 -2.15
N THR A 266 -7.12 1.59 -3.16
CA THR A 266 -8.37 1.26 -3.85
C THR A 266 -8.27 -0.13 -4.48
N VAL A 267 -9.40 -0.83 -4.62
CA VAL A 267 -9.40 -2.18 -5.22
C VAL A 267 -8.74 -2.17 -6.60
N THR A 268 -8.98 -1.12 -7.39
CA THR A 268 -8.41 -0.97 -8.73
C THR A 268 -6.88 -0.88 -8.71
N GLU A 269 -6.31 -0.07 -7.81
CA GLU A 269 -4.85 0.08 -7.73
C GLU A 269 -4.18 -1.17 -7.14
N VAL A 270 -4.79 -1.81 -6.14
CA VAL A 270 -4.32 -3.09 -5.63
C VAL A 270 -4.37 -4.19 -6.70
N TYR A 271 -5.43 -4.21 -7.53
CA TYR A 271 -5.51 -5.12 -8.68
C TYR A 271 -4.35 -4.89 -9.66
N LYS A 272 -4.08 -3.64 -10.06
CA LYS A 272 -2.99 -3.32 -10.99
C LYS A 272 -1.64 -3.77 -10.42
N LEU A 273 -1.37 -3.45 -9.15
CA LEU A 273 -0.15 -3.84 -8.45
C LEU A 273 0.01 -5.36 -8.44
N THR A 274 -0.98 -6.08 -7.92
CA THR A 274 -0.89 -7.52 -7.70
C THR A 274 -0.85 -8.29 -9.01
N LYS A 275 -1.59 -7.86 -10.04
CA LYS A 275 -1.52 -8.41 -11.38
C LYS A 275 -0.13 -8.23 -11.98
N LYS A 276 0.45 -7.03 -11.90
CA LYS A 276 1.78 -6.76 -12.46
C LYS A 276 2.87 -7.55 -11.74
N CYS A 277 2.79 -7.65 -10.42
CA CYS A 277 3.72 -8.49 -9.64
C CYS A 277 3.56 -9.97 -10.02
N HIS A 278 2.32 -10.47 -10.13
CA HIS A 278 2.07 -11.86 -10.54
C HIS A 278 2.64 -12.15 -11.93
N GLU A 279 2.37 -11.31 -12.92
CA GLU A 279 2.90 -11.46 -14.28
C GLU A 279 4.44 -11.51 -14.28
N ALA A 280 5.09 -10.63 -13.52
CA ALA A 280 6.54 -10.57 -13.39
C ALA A 280 7.11 -11.83 -12.70
N ILE A 281 6.46 -12.30 -11.64
CA ILE A 281 6.81 -13.56 -10.97
C ILE A 281 6.72 -14.76 -11.94
N MET A 282 5.68 -14.79 -12.79
CA MET A 282 5.52 -15.88 -13.75
C MET A 282 6.59 -15.88 -14.85
N VAL A 283 7.03 -14.68 -15.29
CA VAL A 283 8.16 -14.57 -16.22
C VAL A 283 9.46 -15.05 -15.57
N ASP A 284 9.74 -14.65 -14.33
CA ASP A 284 10.91 -15.12 -13.59
C ASP A 284 10.88 -16.64 -13.42
N LYS A 285 9.74 -17.18 -13.00
CA LYS A 285 9.56 -18.64 -12.85
C LYS A 285 9.79 -19.40 -14.16
N ALA A 286 9.31 -18.89 -15.30
CA ALA A 286 9.54 -19.49 -16.60
C ALA A 286 11.03 -19.51 -16.99
N ASN A 287 11.82 -18.57 -16.49
CA ASN A 287 13.26 -18.46 -16.68
C ASN A 287 14.08 -19.16 -15.57
N GLY A 288 13.43 -19.89 -14.66
CA GLY A 288 14.10 -20.57 -13.54
C GLY A 288 14.62 -19.60 -12.47
N ILE A 289 14.07 -18.38 -12.40
CA ILE A 289 14.46 -17.34 -11.44
C ILE A 289 13.43 -17.26 -10.33
N GLU A 290 13.90 -17.16 -9.10
CA GLU A 290 13.12 -16.76 -7.94
C GLU A 290 13.79 -15.54 -7.32
N ALA A 291 13.08 -14.42 -7.21
CA ALA A 291 13.60 -13.18 -6.65
C ALA A 291 13.98 -13.37 -5.17
N ILE A 292 14.98 -12.62 -4.70
CA ILE A 292 15.61 -12.83 -3.38
C ILE A 292 14.61 -12.82 -2.22
N TRP A 293 13.59 -11.95 -2.29
CA TRP A 293 12.50 -11.87 -1.31
C TRP A 293 11.13 -12.09 -1.98
N GLN A 294 11.07 -13.02 -2.90
CA GLN A 294 9.87 -13.48 -3.57
C GLN A 294 8.98 -12.30 -4.01
N GLU A 295 7.70 -12.25 -3.58
CA GLU A 295 6.76 -11.20 -3.98
C GLU A 295 7.14 -9.80 -3.45
N GLU A 296 7.84 -9.70 -2.31
CA GLU A 296 8.28 -8.41 -1.76
C GLU A 296 9.29 -7.73 -2.70
N SER A 297 10.18 -8.48 -3.34
CA SER A 297 11.08 -7.93 -4.36
C SER A 297 10.32 -7.32 -5.53
N HIS A 298 9.28 -7.99 -6.01
CA HIS A 298 8.42 -7.49 -7.10
C HIS A 298 7.57 -6.31 -6.64
N LEU A 299 7.07 -6.31 -5.39
CA LEU A 299 6.36 -5.19 -4.79
C LEU A 299 7.23 -3.94 -4.74
N ASN A 300 8.47 -4.06 -4.28
CA ASN A 300 9.42 -2.95 -4.24
C ASN A 300 9.75 -2.41 -5.63
N LYS A 301 9.93 -3.29 -6.62
CA LYS A 301 10.07 -2.90 -8.04
C LYS A 301 8.85 -2.15 -8.55
N TYR A 302 7.65 -2.60 -8.20
CA TYR A 302 6.42 -1.91 -8.59
C TYR A 302 6.35 -0.51 -7.99
N PHE A 303 6.56 -0.34 -6.68
CA PHE A 303 6.51 0.95 -6.00
C PHE A 303 7.60 1.93 -6.45
N LEU A 304 8.72 1.43 -6.95
CA LEU A 304 9.76 2.29 -7.51
C LEU A 304 9.28 3.04 -8.75
N TYR A 305 8.51 2.39 -9.62
CA TYR A 305 8.03 2.96 -10.90
C TYR A 305 6.56 3.41 -10.86
N HIS A 306 5.80 2.98 -9.87
CA HIS A 306 4.41 3.37 -9.60
C HIS A 306 4.34 3.89 -8.16
N LYS A 307 4.78 5.14 -8.00
CA LYS A 307 4.93 5.75 -6.68
C LYS A 307 3.64 5.69 -5.87
N PRO A 308 3.66 5.20 -4.62
CA PRO A 308 2.48 5.21 -3.76
C PRO A 308 2.03 6.63 -3.47
N THR A 309 0.73 6.83 -3.39
CA THR A 309 0.11 8.12 -3.07
C THR A 309 0.11 8.44 -1.57
N LYS A 310 0.47 7.45 -0.76
CA LYS A 310 0.68 7.57 0.70
C LYS A 310 1.70 6.52 1.16
N ILE A 311 2.49 6.86 2.16
CA ILE A 311 3.42 5.92 2.80
C ILE A 311 3.07 5.82 4.27
N LEU A 312 3.07 4.60 4.80
CA LEU A 312 2.93 4.36 6.23
C LEU A 312 4.32 4.26 6.86
N SER A 313 4.49 4.92 8.00
CA SER A 313 5.69 4.80 8.81
C SER A 313 5.83 3.40 9.40
N PRO A 314 6.99 3.04 9.97
CA PRO A 314 7.17 1.76 10.66
C PRO A 314 6.26 1.58 11.90
N GLU A 315 5.56 2.64 12.32
CA GLU A 315 4.53 2.52 13.37
C GLU A 315 3.40 1.55 12.98
N TYR A 316 3.21 1.33 11.66
CA TYR A 316 2.18 0.43 11.11
C TYR A 316 2.67 -1.00 10.84
N LEU A 317 3.96 -1.27 11.02
CA LEU A 317 4.51 -2.63 10.94
C LEU A 317 5.79 -2.69 11.78
N TRP A 318 5.76 -3.36 12.93
CA TRP A 318 6.89 -3.41 13.84
C TRP A 318 7.13 -4.81 14.39
N ASP A 319 8.37 -5.08 14.74
CA ASP A 319 8.79 -6.26 15.51
C ASP A 319 9.48 -5.79 16.80
N ASP A 320 8.96 -6.17 17.95
CA ASP A 320 9.50 -5.77 19.26
C ASP A 320 10.96 -6.23 19.48
N ASN A 321 11.44 -7.23 18.73
CA ASN A 321 12.86 -7.61 18.71
C ASN A 321 13.79 -6.52 18.17
N LEU A 322 13.27 -5.55 17.43
CA LEU A 322 14.02 -4.38 16.93
C LEU A 322 14.16 -3.26 18.00
N GLY A 323 13.63 -3.50 19.20
CA GLY A 323 13.63 -2.52 20.27
C GLY A 323 12.49 -1.50 20.18
N THR A 324 12.65 -0.39 20.91
CA THR A 324 11.63 0.67 21.01
C THR A 324 12.25 2.05 20.74
N PRO A 325 12.55 2.39 19.49
CA PRO A 325 13.09 3.70 19.14
C PRO A 325 12.13 4.83 19.54
N GLU A 326 12.64 5.92 20.10
CA GLU A 326 11.83 7.08 20.55
C GLU A 326 11.05 7.75 19.42
N ILE A 327 11.51 7.59 18.19
CA ILE A 327 10.88 8.12 16.98
C ILE A 327 9.50 7.49 16.71
N LEU A 328 9.30 6.24 17.14
CA LEU A 328 8.02 5.52 17.05
C LEU A 328 7.16 5.91 18.25
N LYS A 329 6.22 6.80 18.05
CA LYS A 329 5.29 7.21 19.12
C LYS A 329 4.22 6.14 19.38
N LYS A 330 3.91 5.35 18.37
CA LYS A 330 2.95 4.24 18.42
C LYS A 330 3.53 3.01 17.75
N ARG A 331 3.18 1.84 18.22
CA ARG A 331 3.46 0.55 17.57
C ARG A 331 2.11 -0.13 17.35
N ARG A 332 1.54 0.09 16.15
CA ARG A 332 0.14 -0.18 15.87
C ARG A 332 -0.13 -1.63 15.45
N PHE A 333 0.81 -2.20 14.68
CA PHE A 333 0.68 -3.55 14.15
C PHE A 333 2.00 -4.28 14.39
N LEU A 334 1.97 -5.31 15.23
CA LEU A 334 3.14 -5.97 15.80
C LEU A 334 3.26 -7.41 15.36
N ALA A 335 4.49 -7.83 15.06
CA ALA A 335 4.80 -9.22 14.84
C ALA A 335 4.50 -10.08 16.07
N VAL A 336 3.83 -11.20 15.89
CA VAL A 336 3.60 -12.18 16.94
C VAL A 336 4.85 -13.05 17.06
N PRO A 337 5.40 -13.24 18.28
CA PRO A 337 6.52 -14.16 18.48
C PRO A 337 6.19 -15.56 17.96
N LYS A 338 7.05 -16.11 17.12
CA LYS A 338 6.83 -17.40 16.47
C LYS A 338 8.10 -18.24 16.41
N ASN A 339 7.94 -19.54 16.59
CA ASN A 339 9.00 -20.50 16.28
C ASN A 339 8.96 -20.80 14.77
N HIS A 340 9.83 -20.14 13.99
CA HIS A 340 9.90 -20.30 12.55
C HIS A 340 10.11 -21.76 12.11
N ALA A 341 10.94 -22.53 12.84
CA ALA A 341 11.17 -23.94 12.52
C ALA A 341 9.90 -24.79 12.70
N ALA A 342 9.08 -24.50 13.72
CA ALA A 342 7.84 -25.22 13.98
C ALA A 342 6.70 -24.87 13.01
N ILE A 343 6.68 -23.64 12.48
CA ILE A 343 5.58 -23.11 11.67
C ILE A 343 5.85 -23.23 10.18
N ARG A 344 7.09 -22.90 9.71
CA ARG A 344 7.43 -22.92 8.29
C ARG A 344 7.77 -24.30 7.76
N ASN A 345 8.30 -25.19 8.60
CA ASN A 345 8.75 -26.53 8.18
C ASN A 345 7.65 -27.56 8.49
N LYS A 346 6.98 -28.01 7.46
CA LYS A 346 6.18 -29.23 7.17
C LYS A 346 4.76 -28.97 6.81
#